data_92168f220e3ed1b48a3de54ea1875883
#
_entry.id   92168f220e3ed1b48a3de54ea1875883
#
_cell.length_a   1.000
_cell.length_b   1.000
_cell.length_c   1.000
_cell.angle_alpha   90.00
_cell.angle_beta   90.00
_cell.angle_gamma   90.00
#
_symmetry.space_group_name_H-M   'P 1'
#
loop_
_entity.id
_entity.type
_entity.pdbx_description
1 polymer ?
#
loop_
_entity_poly.entity_id
_entity_poly.type
_entity_poly.pdbx_seq_one_letter_code
_entity_poly.pdbx_strand_id
1 'polypeptide(L)'
;MKTIAISNQKGGVGKTTTAVSLSVALARQGKRVLLIDADSQADATKYLGVENPDELQNTLSTAMHCIINDLPYKTGEYIQSHPEGLDFVPSSIDLSSVEVELVNAMSRERILKTFLDDVRGKYDYVLIDCPPSLSLLTINALVAADTVLVPIQCEYYALEGLSQLIHTINLVKERLNPNLNIDGVVFTMYDSRTNLSMQVVENVKQNLNQKVYNTLIPRNIRLAEAPSYGMPINMYDPKSAGAEAYMQLAEEVIKNK
;
A
#
# COMPACT_ATOMS: atom_id res chain seq x y z
N MET A 1 -13.80 -7.65 6.09
CA MET A 1 -12.46 -7.39 5.56
C MET A 1 -12.56 -6.17 4.68
N LYS A 2 -11.67 -5.18 4.85
CA LYS A 2 -11.53 -4.01 3.97
C LYS A 2 -10.16 -4.09 3.32
N THR A 3 -10.12 -4.12 1.98
CA THR A 3 -8.87 -4.17 1.21
C THR A 3 -8.55 -2.78 0.68
N ILE A 4 -7.36 -2.26 1.01
CA ILE A 4 -6.91 -0.89 0.70
C ILE A 4 -5.64 -0.97 -0.15
N ALA A 5 -5.71 -0.53 -1.40
CA ALA A 5 -4.51 -0.33 -2.21
C ALA A 5 -3.85 1.01 -1.85
N ILE A 6 -2.55 1.00 -1.56
CA ILE A 6 -1.75 2.21 -1.33
C ILE A 6 -1.07 2.56 -2.66
N SER A 7 -1.63 3.52 -3.38
CA SER A 7 -1.22 3.76 -4.76
C SER A 7 -0.97 5.22 -5.07
N ASN A 8 0.10 5.48 -5.81
CA ASN A 8 0.38 6.75 -6.50
C ASN A 8 1.41 6.48 -7.59
N GLN A 9 1.22 7.07 -8.77
CA GLN A 9 2.13 6.93 -9.91
C GLN A 9 3.49 7.59 -9.68
N LYS A 10 3.57 8.57 -8.77
CA LYS A 10 4.80 9.27 -8.44
C LYS A 10 5.66 8.40 -7.51
N GLY A 11 6.93 8.22 -7.85
CA GLY A 11 7.92 7.62 -6.96
C GLY A 11 8.24 8.52 -5.75
N GLY A 12 8.64 7.90 -4.64
CA GLY A 12 9.14 8.64 -3.47
C GLY A 12 8.08 9.39 -2.64
N VAL A 13 6.78 9.21 -2.90
CA VAL A 13 5.71 9.89 -2.12
C VAL A 13 5.39 9.21 -0.78
N GLY A 14 6.12 8.17 -0.40
CA GLY A 14 5.92 7.45 0.85
C GLY A 14 4.84 6.36 0.80
N LYS A 15 4.58 5.73 -0.36
CA LYS A 15 3.65 4.59 -0.48
C LYS A 15 4.04 3.45 0.46
N THR A 16 5.21 2.89 0.28
CA THR A 16 5.74 1.78 1.09
C THR A 16 5.80 2.12 2.58
N THR A 17 6.29 3.32 2.91
CA THR A 17 6.30 3.81 4.30
C THR A 17 4.90 3.87 4.88
N THR A 18 3.92 4.32 4.09
CA THR A 18 2.51 4.37 4.52
C THR A 18 1.92 2.96 4.65
N ALA A 19 2.17 2.08 3.67
CA ALA A 19 1.67 0.71 3.69
C ALA A 19 2.15 -0.05 4.94
N VAL A 20 3.45 -0.04 5.21
CA VAL A 20 4.06 -0.71 6.37
C VAL A 20 3.61 -0.06 7.68
N SER A 21 3.78 1.27 7.82
CA SER A 21 3.52 1.95 9.09
C SER A 21 2.03 1.95 9.46
N LEU A 22 1.13 2.10 8.48
CA LEU A 22 -0.31 2.01 8.71
C LEU A 22 -0.74 0.58 9.07
N SER A 23 -0.15 -0.45 8.43
CA SER A 23 -0.42 -1.86 8.76
C SER A 23 -0.06 -2.17 10.21
N VAL A 24 1.14 -1.75 10.65
CA VAL A 24 1.56 -1.91 12.04
C VAL A 24 0.67 -1.12 13.00
N ALA A 25 0.33 0.12 12.66
CA ALA A 25 -0.53 0.96 13.50
C ALA A 25 -1.94 0.36 13.67
N LEU A 26 -2.51 -0.23 12.61
CA LEU A 26 -3.78 -0.95 12.66
C LEU A 26 -3.69 -2.22 13.53
N ALA A 27 -2.60 -3.00 13.38
CA ALA A 27 -2.36 -4.20 14.18
C ALA A 27 -2.23 -3.86 15.67
N ARG A 28 -1.49 -2.80 16.03
CA ARG A 28 -1.37 -2.29 17.40
C ARG A 28 -2.71 -1.80 17.99
N GLN A 29 -3.68 -1.46 17.15
CA GLN A 29 -5.07 -1.15 17.57
C GLN A 29 -5.97 -2.40 17.57
N GLY A 30 -5.38 -3.61 17.61
CA GLY A 30 -6.08 -4.88 17.77
C GLY A 30 -6.81 -5.36 16.49
N LYS A 31 -6.44 -4.86 15.29
CA LYS A 31 -6.98 -5.36 14.03
C LYS A 31 -6.12 -6.50 13.48
N ARG A 32 -6.77 -7.49 12.88
CA ARG A 32 -6.08 -8.53 12.11
C ARG A 32 -5.73 -7.94 10.75
N VAL A 33 -4.45 -7.81 10.45
CA VAL A 33 -3.94 -7.09 9.28
C VAL A 33 -3.07 -8.00 8.43
N LEU A 34 -3.29 -7.99 7.12
CA LEU A 34 -2.41 -8.56 6.11
C LEU A 34 -1.84 -7.43 5.26
N LEU A 35 -0.51 -7.35 5.14
CA LEU A 35 0.17 -6.49 4.18
C LEU A 35 0.63 -7.33 2.99
N ILE A 36 0.36 -6.86 1.77
CA ILE A 36 0.86 -7.47 0.54
C ILE A 36 1.84 -6.50 -0.10
N ASP A 37 3.07 -6.96 -0.30
CA ASP A 37 4.08 -6.24 -1.07
C ASP A 37 3.91 -6.59 -2.56
N ALA A 38 3.36 -5.66 -3.34
CA ALA A 38 3.11 -5.84 -4.78
C ALA A 38 4.12 -5.07 -5.65
N ASP A 39 5.28 -4.69 -5.09
CA ASP A 39 6.38 -4.06 -5.81
C ASP A 39 7.56 -5.03 -5.94
N SER A 40 8.10 -5.22 -7.17
CA SER A 40 9.27 -6.07 -7.43
C SER A 40 10.55 -5.57 -6.75
N GLN A 41 10.58 -4.32 -6.27
CA GLN A 41 11.70 -3.82 -5.47
C GLN A 41 11.73 -4.41 -4.05
N ALA A 42 10.62 -5.03 -3.60
CA ALA A 42 10.47 -5.69 -2.31
C ALA A 42 10.81 -4.77 -1.11
N ASP A 43 10.54 -3.47 -1.26
CA ASP A 43 10.89 -2.48 -0.23
C ASP A 43 10.04 -2.62 1.03
N ALA A 44 8.74 -2.98 0.91
CA ALA A 44 7.91 -3.28 2.08
C ALA A 44 8.38 -4.55 2.80
N THR A 45 8.79 -5.57 2.05
CA THR A 45 9.36 -6.82 2.55
C THR A 45 10.65 -6.57 3.34
N LYS A 46 11.58 -5.76 2.79
CA LYS A 46 12.81 -5.36 3.48
C LYS A 46 12.52 -4.52 4.74
N TYR A 47 11.55 -3.63 4.65
CA TYR A 47 11.14 -2.79 5.78
C TYR A 47 10.55 -3.62 6.94
N LEU A 48 10.05 -4.82 6.66
CA LEU A 48 9.60 -5.81 7.66
C LEU A 48 10.70 -6.78 8.11
N GLY A 49 11.97 -6.48 7.83
CA GLY A 49 13.12 -7.20 8.36
C GLY A 49 13.58 -8.40 7.54
N VAL A 50 13.09 -8.60 6.33
CA VAL A 50 13.61 -9.63 5.43
C VAL A 50 14.84 -9.09 4.71
N GLU A 51 16.03 -9.59 5.05
CA GLU A 51 17.30 -9.10 4.50
C GLU A 51 17.47 -9.43 3.01
N ASN A 52 17.13 -10.67 2.61
CA ASN A 52 17.30 -11.20 1.26
C ASN A 52 15.97 -11.68 0.68
N PRO A 53 15.09 -10.79 0.20
CA PRO A 53 13.79 -11.19 -0.36
C PRO A 53 13.89 -12.16 -1.54
N ASP A 54 14.95 -12.05 -2.35
CA ASP A 54 15.16 -12.87 -3.54
C ASP A 54 15.56 -14.33 -3.25
N GLU A 55 15.90 -14.64 -2.00
CA GLU A 55 16.15 -16.02 -1.54
C GLU A 55 14.87 -16.71 -1.05
N LEU A 56 13.76 -15.99 -0.91
CA LEU A 56 12.49 -16.55 -0.47
C LEU A 56 11.85 -17.41 -1.57
N GLN A 57 11.38 -18.59 -1.20
CA GLN A 57 10.66 -19.47 -2.12
C GLN A 57 9.17 -19.11 -2.22
N ASN A 58 8.57 -18.69 -1.11
CA ASN A 58 7.16 -18.41 -1.00
C ASN A 58 6.92 -16.90 -0.96
N THR A 59 6.75 -16.30 -2.13
CA THR A 59 6.54 -14.86 -2.34
C THR A 59 5.26 -14.62 -3.14
N LEU A 60 4.84 -13.37 -3.25
CA LEU A 60 3.70 -13.00 -4.11
C LEU A 60 3.95 -13.43 -5.57
N SER A 61 5.20 -13.34 -6.06
CA SER A 61 5.54 -13.76 -7.41
C SER A 61 5.25 -15.24 -7.64
N THR A 62 5.69 -16.12 -6.74
CA THR A 62 5.45 -17.57 -6.87
C THR A 62 3.98 -17.92 -6.69
N ALA A 63 3.24 -17.23 -5.81
CA ALA A 63 1.80 -17.42 -5.68
C ALA A 63 1.04 -17.02 -6.96
N MET A 64 1.35 -15.86 -7.53
CA MET A 64 0.72 -15.39 -8.77
C MET A 64 1.07 -16.30 -9.96
N HIS A 65 2.33 -16.75 -10.06
CA HIS A 65 2.75 -17.73 -11.06
C HIS A 65 1.92 -19.02 -10.99
N CYS A 66 1.69 -19.56 -9.80
CA CYS A 66 0.83 -20.75 -9.63
C CYS A 66 -0.60 -20.49 -10.10
N ILE A 67 -1.18 -19.35 -9.77
CA ILE A 67 -2.55 -18.99 -10.19
C ILE A 67 -2.64 -18.81 -11.71
N ILE A 68 -1.66 -18.15 -12.34
CA ILE A 68 -1.63 -17.92 -13.80
C ILE A 68 -1.58 -19.24 -14.56
N ASN A 69 -0.86 -20.24 -14.03
CA ASN A 69 -0.59 -21.51 -14.69
C ASN A 69 -1.47 -22.66 -14.16
N ASP A 70 -2.54 -22.37 -13.40
CA ASP A 70 -3.44 -23.35 -12.77
C ASP A 70 -2.68 -24.46 -11.99
N LEU A 71 -1.57 -24.08 -11.34
CA LEU A 71 -0.79 -24.98 -10.50
C LEU A 71 -1.36 -25.01 -9.07
N PRO A 72 -1.24 -26.17 -8.37
CA PRO A 72 -1.70 -26.28 -7.00
C PRO A 72 -0.86 -25.36 -6.09
N TYR A 73 -1.52 -24.59 -5.21
CA TYR A 73 -0.89 -23.76 -4.20
C TYR A 73 -1.75 -23.73 -2.93
N LYS A 74 -1.14 -23.37 -1.82
CA LYS A 74 -1.85 -23.13 -0.55
C LYS A 74 -1.51 -21.72 -0.07
N THR A 75 -2.49 -20.86 -0.08
CA THR A 75 -2.34 -19.42 0.25
C THR A 75 -1.61 -19.17 1.56
N GLY A 76 -1.84 -20.03 2.59
CA GLY A 76 -1.17 -19.91 3.89
C GLY A 76 0.36 -20.09 3.85
N GLU A 77 0.90 -20.77 2.84
CA GLU A 77 2.35 -20.97 2.71
C GLU A 77 3.09 -19.68 2.29
N TYR A 78 2.37 -18.72 1.72
CA TYR A 78 2.91 -17.43 1.26
C TYR A 78 2.77 -16.31 2.31
N ILE A 79 2.15 -16.59 3.45
CA ILE A 79 1.87 -15.62 4.49
C ILE A 79 2.86 -15.80 5.63
N GLN A 80 3.60 -14.75 5.97
CA GLN A 80 4.53 -14.69 7.08
C GLN A 80 3.95 -13.81 8.19
N SER A 81 4.26 -14.15 9.45
CA SER A 81 3.85 -13.37 10.62
C SER A 81 5.00 -12.48 11.10
N HIS A 82 4.68 -11.22 11.40
CA HIS A 82 5.63 -10.23 11.91
C HIS A 82 5.44 -10.02 13.42
N PRO A 83 6.52 -9.78 14.22
CA PRO A 83 6.44 -9.54 15.67
C PRO A 83 5.51 -8.40 16.10
N GLU A 84 5.28 -7.42 15.25
CA GLU A 84 4.34 -6.30 15.48
C GLU A 84 2.85 -6.70 15.36
N GLY A 85 2.54 -8.00 15.18
CA GLY A 85 1.18 -8.53 15.19
C GLY A 85 0.42 -8.39 13.86
N LEU A 86 1.11 -8.15 12.76
CA LEU A 86 0.54 -8.26 11.41
C LEU A 86 1.10 -9.47 10.69
N ASP A 87 0.36 -9.94 9.69
CA ASP A 87 0.85 -10.89 8.71
C ASP A 87 1.21 -10.15 7.41
N PHE A 88 2.12 -10.73 6.61
CA PHE A 88 2.46 -10.15 5.31
C PHE A 88 2.78 -11.22 4.26
N VAL A 89 2.57 -10.85 3.00
CA VAL A 89 3.00 -11.61 1.83
C VAL A 89 4.20 -10.90 1.25
N PRO A 90 5.40 -11.51 1.28
CA PRO A 90 6.61 -10.88 0.79
C PRO A 90 6.64 -10.82 -0.75
N SER A 91 7.37 -9.85 -1.28
CA SER A 91 7.75 -9.73 -2.68
C SER A 91 9.19 -10.19 -2.92
N SER A 92 9.56 -10.30 -4.20
CA SER A 92 10.94 -10.49 -4.68
C SER A 92 11.09 -9.88 -6.07
N ILE A 93 12.32 -9.81 -6.59
CA ILE A 93 12.59 -9.32 -7.94
C ILE A 93 11.86 -10.12 -9.03
N ASP A 94 11.53 -11.38 -8.76
CA ASP A 94 10.80 -12.25 -9.68
C ASP A 94 9.39 -11.77 -10.00
N LEU A 95 8.83 -10.85 -9.18
CA LEU A 95 7.53 -10.25 -9.47
C LEU A 95 7.55 -9.46 -10.80
N SER A 96 8.71 -8.97 -11.23
CA SER A 96 8.88 -8.37 -12.55
C SER A 96 8.67 -9.37 -13.70
N SER A 97 9.05 -10.63 -13.50
CA SER A 97 8.81 -11.71 -14.49
C SER A 97 7.35 -12.08 -14.56
N VAL A 98 6.67 -12.11 -13.41
CA VAL A 98 5.21 -12.34 -13.33
C VAL A 98 4.45 -11.24 -14.07
N GLU A 99 4.92 -9.99 -14.05
CA GLU A 99 4.30 -8.91 -14.82
C GLU A 99 4.33 -9.19 -16.33
N VAL A 100 5.39 -9.82 -16.83
CA VAL A 100 5.48 -10.26 -18.23
C VAL A 100 4.53 -11.43 -18.50
N GLU A 101 4.44 -12.41 -17.60
CA GLU A 101 3.50 -13.53 -17.71
C GLU A 101 2.04 -13.06 -17.77
N LEU A 102 1.68 -12.06 -16.97
CA LEU A 102 0.34 -11.47 -16.93
C LEU A 102 -0.12 -10.94 -18.29
N VAL A 103 0.79 -10.51 -19.18
CA VAL A 103 0.41 -9.98 -20.51
C VAL A 103 -0.44 -10.97 -21.30
N ASN A 104 -0.12 -12.26 -21.19
CA ASN A 104 -0.79 -13.34 -21.93
C ASN A 104 -1.75 -14.17 -21.06
N ALA A 105 -1.88 -13.88 -19.77
CA ALA A 105 -2.70 -14.65 -18.86
C ALA A 105 -4.20 -14.39 -19.07
N MET A 106 -5.01 -15.43 -18.91
CA MET A 106 -6.47 -15.30 -18.85
C MET A 106 -6.89 -14.57 -17.59
N SER A 107 -7.85 -13.64 -17.72
CA SER A 107 -8.33 -12.84 -16.58
C SER A 107 -7.21 -12.14 -15.82
N ARG A 108 -6.18 -11.72 -16.51
CA ARG A 108 -4.90 -11.19 -16.00
C ARG A 108 -5.02 -10.08 -14.97
N GLU A 109 -6.12 -9.33 -14.97
CA GLU A 109 -6.38 -8.24 -14.02
C GLU A 109 -6.91 -8.75 -12.67
N ARG A 110 -7.22 -10.05 -12.53
CA ARG A 110 -7.90 -10.63 -11.37
C ARG A 110 -7.04 -11.64 -10.59
N ILE A 111 -5.80 -11.83 -10.97
CA ILE A 111 -4.92 -12.86 -10.36
C ILE A 111 -4.72 -12.59 -8.86
N LEU A 112 -4.41 -11.35 -8.48
CA LEU A 112 -4.28 -10.98 -7.07
C LEU A 112 -5.61 -11.08 -6.32
N LYS A 113 -6.73 -10.78 -6.98
CA LYS A 113 -8.06 -10.95 -6.38
C LYS A 113 -8.33 -12.41 -6.05
N THR A 114 -7.98 -13.35 -6.93
CA THR A 114 -8.09 -14.79 -6.68
C THR A 114 -7.32 -15.20 -5.43
N PHE A 115 -6.08 -14.74 -5.27
CA PHE A 115 -5.29 -14.96 -4.05
C PHE A 115 -5.99 -14.42 -2.80
N LEU A 116 -6.56 -13.21 -2.88
CA LEU A 116 -7.24 -12.57 -1.74
C LEU A 116 -8.58 -13.22 -1.38
N ASP A 117 -9.27 -13.83 -2.33
CA ASP A 117 -10.52 -14.53 -2.04
C ASP A 117 -10.29 -15.72 -1.09
N ASP A 118 -9.12 -16.35 -1.11
CA ASP A 118 -8.74 -17.46 -0.20
C ASP A 118 -8.50 -17.01 1.26
N VAL A 119 -8.21 -15.74 1.47
CA VAL A 119 -8.00 -15.17 2.82
C VAL A 119 -9.19 -14.37 3.32
N ARG A 120 -10.28 -14.33 2.54
CA ARG A 120 -11.50 -13.60 2.87
C ARG A 120 -12.04 -14.01 4.25
N GLY A 121 -12.29 -13.01 5.12
CA GLY A 121 -12.80 -13.21 6.47
C GLY A 121 -11.74 -13.52 7.54
N LYS A 122 -10.51 -13.80 7.18
CA LYS A 122 -9.42 -14.03 8.13
C LYS A 122 -8.89 -12.72 8.72
N TYR A 123 -8.91 -11.63 7.94
CA TYR A 123 -8.39 -10.31 8.29
C TYR A 123 -9.49 -9.26 8.38
N ASP A 124 -9.25 -8.22 9.17
CA ASP A 124 -10.10 -7.05 9.24
C ASP A 124 -9.71 -6.04 8.17
N TYR A 125 -8.39 -5.94 7.90
CA TYR A 125 -7.78 -5.11 6.86
C TYR A 125 -6.77 -5.88 6.05
N VAL A 126 -6.74 -5.63 4.75
CA VAL A 126 -5.65 -6.01 3.84
C VAL A 126 -5.13 -4.72 3.21
N LEU A 127 -3.83 -4.46 3.33
CA LEU A 127 -3.17 -3.36 2.64
C LEU A 127 -2.31 -3.91 1.51
N ILE A 128 -2.31 -3.22 0.37
CA ILE A 128 -1.50 -3.61 -0.79
C ILE A 128 -0.56 -2.45 -1.11
N ASP A 129 0.75 -2.66 -0.95
CA ASP A 129 1.77 -1.69 -1.38
C ASP A 129 1.97 -1.80 -2.89
N CYS A 130 1.63 -0.73 -3.62
CA CYS A 130 1.67 -0.73 -5.08
C CYS A 130 2.97 -0.11 -5.62
N PRO A 131 3.49 -0.62 -6.76
CA PRO A 131 4.65 0.00 -7.43
C PRO A 131 4.33 1.43 -7.92
N PRO A 132 5.37 2.24 -8.24
CA PRO A 132 5.20 3.62 -8.69
C PRO A 132 4.81 3.74 -10.18
N SER A 133 4.21 2.71 -10.75
CA SER A 133 3.82 2.66 -12.16
C SER A 133 2.38 2.23 -12.32
N LEU A 134 1.78 2.53 -13.45
CA LEU A 134 0.45 2.05 -13.82
C LEU A 134 0.55 0.72 -14.58
N SER A 135 1.22 -0.22 -13.99
CA SER A 135 1.48 -1.54 -14.54
C SER A 135 0.32 -2.52 -14.31
N LEU A 136 0.42 -3.72 -14.87
CA LEU A 136 -0.56 -4.80 -14.62
C LEU A 136 -0.61 -5.20 -13.14
N LEU A 137 0.49 -5.07 -12.39
CA LEU A 137 0.50 -5.31 -10.94
C LEU A 137 -0.35 -4.28 -10.20
N THR A 138 -0.22 -2.99 -10.54
CA THR A 138 -1.08 -1.94 -9.97
C THR A 138 -2.55 -2.16 -10.34
N ILE A 139 -2.85 -2.55 -11.58
CA ILE A 139 -4.23 -2.86 -11.99
C ILE A 139 -4.76 -4.05 -11.18
N ASN A 140 -3.98 -5.11 -10.96
CA ASN A 140 -4.35 -6.24 -10.11
C ASN A 140 -4.67 -5.79 -8.68
N ALA A 141 -3.84 -4.91 -8.10
CA ALA A 141 -4.08 -4.35 -6.78
C ALA A 141 -5.41 -3.56 -6.71
N LEU A 142 -5.68 -2.70 -7.72
CA LEU A 142 -6.92 -1.92 -7.79
C LEU A 142 -8.16 -2.79 -8.03
N VAL A 143 -8.04 -3.87 -8.80
CA VAL A 143 -9.15 -4.83 -9.03
C VAL A 143 -9.44 -5.66 -7.78
N ALA A 144 -8.44 -5.94 -6.98
CA ALA A 144 -8.56 -6.70 -5.73
C ALA A 144 -9.02 -5.83 -4.55
N ALA A 145 -8.84 -4.51 -4.62
CA ALA A 145 -9.13 -3.57 -3.53
C ALA A 145 -10.60 -3.15 -3.47
N ASP A 146 -11.06 -2.83 -2.25
CA ASP A 146 -12.31 -2.12 -2.00
C ASP A 146 -12.11 -0.61 -2.14
N THR A 147 -10.95 -0.12 -1.66
CA THR A 147 -10.64 1.31 -1.67
C THR A 147 -9.16 1.58 -1.99
N VAL A 148 -8.89 2.83 -2.42
CA VAL A 148 -7.52 3.33 -2.66
C VAL A 148 -7.21 4.46 -1.69
N LEU A 149 -6.14 4.31 -0.89
CA LEU A 149 -5.54 5.38 -0.12
C LEU A 149 -4.38 5.97 -0.92
N VAL A 150 -4.38 7.29 -1.09
CA VAL A 150 -3.44 7.99 -1.96
C VAL A 150 -2.48 8.86 -1.14
N PRO A 151 -1.23 8.41 -0.90
CA PRO A 151 -0.20 9.27 -0.33
C PRO A 151 0.26 10.30 -1.35
N ILE A 152 0.34 11.57 -0.95
CA ILE A 152 0.88 12.67 -1.77
C ILE A 152 1.84 13.53 -0.97
N GLN A 153 2.88 14.06 -1.65
CA GLN A 153 3.76 15.05 -1.05
C GLN A 153 3.18 16.46 -1.18
N CYS A 154 3.56 17.34 -0.23
CA CYS A 154 3.21 18.77 -0.27
C CYS A 154 4.08 19.52 -1.29
N GLU A 155 3.89 19.24 -2.58
CA GLU A 155 4.63 19.84 -3.69
C GLU A 155 3.70 20.56 -4.67
N TYR A 156 4.23 21.51 -5.44
CA TYR A 156 3.47 22.36 -6.35
C TYR A 156 2.59 21.59 -7.35
N TYR A 157 3.11 20.49 -7.92
CA TYR A 157 2.39 19.67 -8.89
C TYR A 157 1.54 18.53 -8.27
N ALA A 158 1.26 18.60 -6.98
CA ALA A 158 0.51 17.54 -6.27
C ALA A 158 -0.90 17.31 -6.88
N LEU A 159 -1.61 18.39 -7.23
CA LEU A 159 -2.97 18.31 -7.81
C LEU A 159 -2.99 17.70 -9.22
N GLU A 160 -2.00 18.01 -10.05
CA GLU A 160 -1.93 17.48 -11.42
C GLU A 160 -1.74 15.96 -11.40
N GLY A 161 -0.74 15.47 -10.66
CA GLY A 161 -0.49 14.04 -10.51
C GLY A 161 -1.67 13.30 -9.87
N LEU A 162 -2.34 13.93 -8.90
CA LEU A 162 -3.53 13.38 -8.26
C LEU A 162 -4.71 13.26 -9.25
N SER A 163 -4.92 14.24 -10.11
CA SER A 163 -5.99 14.21 -11.11
C SER A 163 -5.82 13.08 -12.12
N GLN A 164 -4.58 12.83 -12.57
CA GLN A 164 -4.27 11.72 -13.46
C GLN A 164 -4.52 10.36 -12.79
N LEU A 165 -4.12 10.21 -11.52
CA LEU A 165 -4.37 8.99 -10.76
C LEU A 165 -5.88 8.75 -10.56
N ILE A 166 -6.64 9.78 -10.19
CA ILE A 166 -8.10 9.69 -10.03
C ILE A 166 -8.76 9.26 -11.33
N HIS A 167 -8.34 9.82 -12.46
CA HIS A 167 -8.84 9.40 -13.78
C HIS A 167 -8.63 7.90 -14.00
N THR A 168 -7.43 7.40 -13.70
CA THR A 168 -7.12 5.97 -13.82
C THR A 168 -7.95 5.10 -12.88
N ILE A 169 -8.11 5.50 -11.61
CA ILE A 169 -8.95 4.78 -10.64
C ILE A 169 -10.40 4.70 -11.17
N ASN A 170 -10.92 5.79 -11.75
CA ASN A 170 -12.25 5.82 -12.34
C ASN A 170 -12.37 4.86 -13.54
N LEU A 171 -11.36 4.77 -14.41
CA LEU A 171 -11.36 3.81 -15.51
C LEU A 171 -11.38 2.35 -15.00
N VAL A 172 -10.59 2.04 -13.96
CA VAL A 172 -10.63 0.72 -13.33
C VAL A 172 -11.99 0.45 -12.69
N LYS A 173 -12.57 1.45 -12.01
CA LYS A 173 -13.92 1.36 -11.44
C LYS A 173 -14.97 1.06 -12.48
N GLU A 174 -14.97 1.77 -13.60
CA GLU A 174 -15.97 1.61 -14.66
C GLU A 174 -15.87 0.26 -15.38
N ARG A 175 -14.66 -0.25 -15.59
CA ARG A 175 -14.42 -1.39 -16.48
C ARG A 175 -14.14 -2.70 -15.77
N LEU A 176 -13.52 -2.68 -14.58
CA LEU A 176 -12.96 -3.87 -13.95
C LEU A 176 -13.46 -4.11 -12.52
N ASN A 177 -13.63 -3.04 -11.71
CA ASN A 177 -14.05 -3.15 -10.31
C ASN A 177 -15.06 -2.05 -9.95
N PRO A 178 -16.38 -2.24 -10.20
CA PRO A 178 -17.40 -1.21 -9.95
C PRO A 178 -17.51 -0.75 -8.49
N ASN A 179 -17.01 -1.56 -7.54
CA ASN A 179 -17.05 -1.25 -6.11
C ASN A 179 -15.86 -0.42 -5.64
N LEU A 180 -14.83 -0.23 -6.48
CA LEU A 180 -13.63 0.52 -6.12
C LEU A 180 -13.98 1.98 -5.80
N ASN A 181 -13.50 2.47 -4.66
CA ASN A 181 -13.66 3.86 -4.25
C ASN A 181 -12.32 4.44 -3.77
N ILE A 182 -12.22 5.77 -3.71
CA ILE A 182 -11.06 6.42 -3.08
C ILE A 182 -11.35 6.50 -1.59
N ASP A 183 -10.49 5.88 -0.76
CA ASP A 183 -10.59 5.93 0.70
C ASP A 183 -10.28 7.33 1.22
N GLY A 184 -9.28 7.94 0.63
CA GLY A 184 -8.86 9.30 0.91
C GLY A 184 -7.44 9.58 0.44
N VAL A 185 -7.09 10.85 0.52
CA VAL A 185 -5.74 11.37 0.26
C VAL A 185 -5.07 11.67 1.59
N VAL A 186 -3.83 11.21 1.76
CA VAL A 186 -2.99 11.52 2.94
C VAL A 186 -1.75 12.30 2.51
N PHE A 187 -1.50 13.41 3.16
CA PHE A 187 -0.29 14.20 2.94
C PHE A 187 0.90 13.59 3.66
N THR A 188 1.99 13.42 2.92
CA THR A 188 3.27 12.91 3.43
C THR A 188 4.34 13.98 3.34
N MET A 189 5.41 13.80 4.12
CA MET A 189 6.55 14.73 4.16
C MET A 189 6.14 16.19 4.39
N TYR A 190 5.07 16.38 5.17
CA TYR A 190 4.60 17.71 5.53
C TYR A 190 5.64 18.44 6.39
N ASP A 191 5.95 19.68 6.01
CA ASP A 191 6.82 20.56 6.81
C ASP A 191 6.04 21.83 7.20
N SER A 192 5.65 21.90 8.47
CA SER A 192 4.89 23.03 9.01
C SER A 192 5.63 24.37 8.99
N ARG A 193 6.94 24.35 8.76
CA ARG A 193 7.77 25.57 8.68
C ARG A 193 7.70 26.24 7.32
N THR A 194 7.12 25.56 6.31
CA THR A 194 7.08 26.07 4.95
C THR A 194 5.66 26.51 4.57
N ASN A 195 5.53 27.73 4.03
CA ASN A 195 4.27 28.23 3.49
C ASN A 195 3.76 27.35 2.34
N LEU A 196 4.68 26.79 1.54
CA LEU A 196 4.32 25.89 0.42
C LEU A 196 3.51 24.69 0.91
N SER A 197 3.96 24.00 1.97
CA SER A 197 3.22 22.85 2.50
C SER A 197 1.81 23.22 2.93
N MET A 198 1.64 24.34 3.62
CA MET A 198 0.32 24.82 4.04
C MET A 198 -0.58 25.14 2.85
N GLN A 199 -0.06 25.91 1.89
CA GLN A 199 -0.81 26.30 0.68
C GLN A 199 -1.24 25.08 -0.15
N VAL A 200 -0.37 24.07 -0.31
CA VAL A 200 -0.70 22.84 -1.05
C VAL A 200 -1.81 22.08 -0.34
N VAL A 201 -1.74 21.92 0.99
CA VAL A 201 -2.78 21.24 1.76
C VAL A 201 -4.14 21.96 1.61
N GLU A 202 -4.16 23.29 1.76
CA GLU A 202 -5.37 24.08 1.61
C GLU A 202 -5.94 23.98 0.19
N ASN A 203 -5.08 24.12 -0.83
CA ASN A 203 -5.47 24.06 -2.23
C ASN A 203 -6.09 22.70 -2.58
N VAL A 204 -5.46 21.60 -2.15
CA VAL A 204 -6.01 20.25 -2.36
C VAL A 204 -7.34 20.09 -1.64
N LYS A 205 -7.45 20.53 -0.38
CA LYS A 205 -8.71 20.44 0.39
C LYS A 205 -9.86 21.25 -0.23
N GLN A 206 -9.56 22.37 -0.87
CA GLN A 206 -10.56 23.24 -1.49
C GLN A 206 -11.00 22.75 -2.87
N ASN A 207 -10.09 22.15 -3.65
CA ASN A 207 -10.34 21.83 -5.06
C ASN A 207 -10.56 20.34 -5.31
N LEU A 208 -10.31 19.47 -4.31
CA LEU A 208 -10.51 18.04 -4.44
C LEU A 208 -11.89 17.63 -3.92
N ASN A 209 -12.67 16.96 -4.76
CA ASN A 209 -13.97 16.40 -4.35
C ASN A 209 -13.85 15.09 -3.54
N GLN A 210 -12.63 14.59 -3.38
CA GLN A 210 -12.34 13.36 -2.64
C GLN A 210 -12.00 13.69 -1.18
N LYS A 211 -12.20 12.71 -0.30
CA LYS A 211 -11.82 12.84 1.10
C LYS A 211 -10.32 13.11 1.24
N VAL A 212 -9.97 14.05 2.09
CA VAL A 212 -8.60 14.30 2.55
C VAL A 212 -8.52 13.97 4.03
N TYR A 213 -7.58 13.12 4.43
CA TYR A 213 -7.34 12.80 5.83
C TYR A 213 -6.88 14.04 6.61
N ASN A 214 -7.28 14.16 7.88
CA ASN A 214 -6.83 15.27 8.72
C ASN A 214 -5.40 15.08 9.17
N THR A 215 -4.99 13.84 9.36
CA THR A 215 -3.63 13.48 9.73
C THR A 215 -2.65 13.86 8.62
N LEU A 216 -1.61 14.60 8.98
CA LEU A 216 -0.49 14.98 8.12
C LEU A 216 0.73 14.20 8.56
N ILE A 217 1.31 13.40 7.66
CA ILE A 217 2.55 12.66 7.97
C ILE A 217 3.74 13.62 7.83
N PRO A 218 4.46 13.92 8.91
CA PRO A 218 5.51 14.91 8.88
C PRO A 218 6.73 14.42 8.11
N ARG A 219 7.53 15.36 7.58
CA ARG A 219 8.90 15.08 7.18
C ARG A 219 9.70 14.75 8.44
N ASN A 220 10.05 13.48 8.61
CA ASN A 220 10.70 12.97 9.81
C ASN A 220 11.88 12.08 9.43
N ILE A 221 13.05 12.36 9.99
CA ILE A 221 14.28 11.62 9.69
C ILE A 221 14.19 10.16 10.15
N ARG A 222 13.46 9.88 11.24
CA ARG A 222 13.26 8.54 11.77
C ARG A 222 12.47 7.65 10.80
N LEU A 223 11.48 8.24 10.09
CA LEU A 223 10.75 7.53 9.01
C LEU A 223 11.66 7.18 7.82
N ALA A 224 12.69 7.99 7.56
CA ALA A 224 13.64 7.72 6.50
C ALA A 224 14.72 6.69 6.91
N GLU A 225 15.09 6.66 8.18
CA GLU A 225 16.10 5.74 8.72
C GLU A 225 15.55 4.33 8.96
N ALA A 226 14.32 4.21 9.48
CA ALA A 226 13.73 2.96 9.91
C ALA A 226 13.80 1.83 8.86
N PRO A 227 13.55 2.07 7.54
CA PRO A 227 13.70 1.03 6.52
C PRO A 227 15.12 0.45 6.42
N SER A 228 16.17 1.27 6.66
CA SER A 228 17.56 0.80 6.59
C SER A 228 17.95 -0.16 7.73
N TYR A 229 17.12 -0.20 8.78
CA TYR A 229 17.25 -1.15 9.89
C TYR A 229 16.28 -2.33 9.78
N GLY A 230 15.48 -2.41 8.72
CA GLY A 230 14.46 -3.44 8.57
C GLY A 230 13.40 -3.42 9.68
N MET A 231 13.09 -2.23 10.22
CA MET A 231 12.17 -2.07 11.35
C MET A 231 11.08 -1.07 11.04
N PRO A 232 9.79 -1.43 11.19
CA PRO A 232 8.70 -0.45 11.12
C PRO A 232 8.92 0.70 12.12
N ILE A 233 8.45 1.91 11.78
CA ILE A 233 8.69 3.11 12.59
C ILE A 233 8.23 2.94 14.05
N ASN A 234 7.13 2.24 14.27
CA ASN A 234 6.59 1.96 15.59
C ASN A 234 7.49 1.06 16.45
N MET A 235 8.37 0.28 15.81
CA MET A 235 9.40 -0.53 16.48
C MET A 235 10.72 0.24 16.60
N TYR A 236 11.10 0.97 15.54
CA TYR A 236 12.36 1.72 15.48
C TYR A 236 12.37 2.92 16.45
N ASP A 237 11.35 3.77 16.39
CA ASP A 237 11.18 4.92 17.29
C ASP A 237 9.68 5.20 17.56
N PRO A 238 9.08 4.47 18.53
CA PRO A 238 7.65 4.54 18.81
C PRO A 238 7.18 5.91 19.32
N LYS A 239 8.09 6.79 19.76
CA LYS A 239 7.79 8.14 20.24
C LYS A 239 8.05 9.23 19.21
N SER A 240 8.48 8.86 18.01
CA SER A 240 8.70 9.82 16.93
C SER A 240 7.38 10.43 16.44
N ALA A 241 7.43 11.66 15.98
CA ALA A 241 6.27 12.30 15.36
C ALA A 241 5.72 11.50 14.15
N GLY A 242 6.58 10.74 13.46
CA GLY A 242 6.17 9.83 12.39
C GLY A 242 5.33 8.66 12.88
N ALA A 243 5.76 8.01 13.98
CA ALA A 243 5.00 6.90 14.58
C ALA A 243 3.63 7.38 15.11
N GLU A 244 3.61 8.51 15.81
CA GLU A 244 2.36 9.12 16.32
C GLU A 244 1.39 9.46 15.18
N ALA A 245 1.89 10.05 14.09
CA ALA A 245 1.06 10.40 12.94
C ALA A 245 0.44 9.16 12.29
N TYR A 246 1.17 8.05 12.13
CA TYR A 246 0.59 6.82 11.58
C TYR A 246 -0.42 6.16 12.54
N MET A 247 -0.23 6.27 13.87
CA MET A 247 -1.26 5.85 14.84
C MET A 247 -2.55 6.66 14.70
N GLN A 248 -2.44 7.99 14.53
CA GLN A 248 -3.61 8.86 14.28
C GLN A 248 -4.29 8.53 12.95
N LEU A 249 -3.50 8.30 11.87
CA LEU A 249 -4.05 7.89 10.58
C LEU A 249 -4.83 6.57 10.69
N ALA A 250 -4.31 5.59 11.44
CA ALA A 250 -5.00 4.33 11.67
C ALA A 250 -6.36 4.53 12.38
N GLU A 251 -6.43 5.44 13.36
CA GLU A 251 -7.71 5.80 13.99
C GLU A 251 -8.70 6.39 13.00
N GLU A 252 -8.24 7.30 12.12
CA GLU A 252 -9.10 7.86 11.09
C GLU A 252 -9.59 6.80 10.09
N VAL A 253 -8.72 5.85 9.69
CA VAL A 253 -9.07 4.72 8.81
C VAL A 253 -10.11 3.80 9.45
N ILE A 254 -9.99 3.54 10.75
CA ILE A 254 -10.95 2.70 11.50
C ILE A 254 -12.32 3.37 11.61
N LYS A 255 -12.35 4.68 11.84
CA LYS A 255 -13.61 5.47 11.94
C LYS A 255 -14.34 5.58 10.60
N ASN A 256 -13.66 5.34 9.49
CA ASN A 256 -14.19 5.41 8.12
C ASN A 256 -14.77 4.08 7.60
N LYS A 257 -15.34 3.29 8.47
CA LYS A 257 -16.07 2.07 8.07
C LYS A 257 -17.45 2.39 7.53
#